data_e6f46d0e795932ebe8372719c2ea8ff3
#
_entry.id   e6f46d0e795932ebe8372719c2ea8ff3
#
_cell.length_a   1.000
_cell.length_b   1.000
_cell.length_c   1.000
_cell.angle_alpha   90.00
_cell.angle_beta   90.00
_cell.angle_gamma   90.00
#
_symmetry.space_group_name_H-M   'P 1'
#
loop_
_entity.id
_entity.type
_entity.pdbx_description
1 polymer ?
#
loop_
_entity_poly.entity_id
_entity_poly.type
_entity_poly.pdbx_seq_one_letter_code
_entity_poly.pdbx_strand_id
1 'polypeptide(L)'
;FFIMRSKILKLNKKQYFTIMTSFLEDNNINPKRNASNLFMEWKQVVELSNDKLVTIGSHTKNYFPLNQLSKKEIIDEVMGANKLIEKKINKKVNHFAFPYGTINEVEKNEIEILNNLGFKSVVTTRNGNIYKEHCNYKHCLPRIILTEKFKIKDIGRIRRKKIVSI
;
A
#
# COMPACT_ATOMS: atom_id res chain seq x y z
N PHE A 1 20.91 -1.90 4.75
CA PHE A 1 19.44 -1.89 4.77
C PHE A 1 18.85 -2.17 3.39
N PHE A 2 19.15 -1.38 2.36
CA PHE A 2 18.54 -1.50 1.03
C PHE A 2 18.78 -2.86 0.36
N ILE A 3 19.99 -3.41 0.46
CA ILE A 3 20.36 -4.73 -0.10
C ILE A 3 19.56 -5.85 0.59
N MET A 4 19.47 -5.83 1.92
CA MET A 4 18.68 -6.80 2.67
C MET A 4 17.19 -6.70 2.31
N ARG A 5 16.63 -5.50 2.30
CA ARG A 5 15.25 -5.26 1.91
C ARG A 5 14.95 -5.82 0.51
N SER A 6 15.80 -5.54 -0.49
CA SER A 6 15.59 -6.03 -1.86
C SER A 6 15.61 -7.56 -1.97
N LYS A 7 16.42 -8.25 -1.15
CA LYS A 7 16.43 -9.71 -1.07
C LYS A 7 15.16 -10.26 -0.41
N ILE A 8 14.75 -9.68 0.73
CA ILE A 8 13.56 -10.10 1.48
C ILE A 8 12.30 -9.96 0.62
N LEU A 9 12.16 -8.89 -0.15
CA LEU A 9 10.99 -8.64 -1.00
C LEU A 9 10.87 -9.60 -2.20
N LYS A 10 11.91 -10.38 -2.49
CA LYS A 10 11.89 -11.44 -3.53
C LYS A 10 11.54 -12.82 -2.99
N LEU A 11 11.44 -12.98 -1.68
CA LEU A 11 11.08 -14.25 -1.06
C LEU A 11 9.60 -14.55 -1.26
N ASN A 12 9.27 -15.82 -1.45
CA ASN A 12 7.88 -16.23 -1.38
C ASN A 12 7.34 -16.09 0.06
N LYS A 13 6.03 -16.10 0.21
CA LYS A 13 5.35 -15.86 1.49
C LYS A 13 5.85 -16.77 2.62
N LYS A 14 6.03 -18.06 2.34
CA LYS A 14 6.51 -19.02 3.34
C LYS A 14 7.93 -18.70 3.80
N GLN A 15 8.85 -18.49 2.87
CA GLN A 15 10.23 -18.12 3.17
C GLN A 15 10.34 -16.82 3.97
N TYR A 16 9.54 -15.80 3.56
CA TYR A 16 9.48 -14.52 4.25
C TYR A 16 9.10 -14.70 5.73
N PHE A 17 8.00 -15.38 6.00
CA PHE A 17 7.55 -15.57 7.39
C PHE A 17 8.52 -16.42 8.20
N THR A 18 9.10 -17.48 7.62
CA THR A 18 10.10 -18.29 8.32
C THR A 18 11.31 -17.45 8.74
N ILE A 19 11.88 -16.68 7.82
CA ILE A 19 13.06 -15.85 8.11
C ILE A 19 12.73 -14.75 9.11
N MET A 20 11.56 -14.08 8.94
CA MET A 20 11.16 -13.00 9.86
C MET A 20 10.88 -13.52 11.27
N THR A 21 10.25 -14.69 11.40
CA THR A 21 10.00 -15.30 12.72
C THR A 21 11.30 -15.65 13.41
N SER A 22 12.23 -16.37 12.74
CA SER A 22 13.56 -16.68 13.30
C SER A 22 14.29 -15.40 13.70
N PHE A 23 14.32 -14.38 12.84
CA PHE A 23 14.98 -13.12 13.17
C PHE A 23 14.41 -12.44 14.43
N LEU A 24 13.09 -12.44 14.59
CA LEU A 24 12.44 -11.86 15.77
C LEU A 24 12.77 -12.67 17.06
N GLU A 25 12.75 -14.00 16.98
CA GLU A 25 13.10 -14.90 18.06
C GLU A 25 14.56 -14.78 18.48
N ASP A 26 15.48 -14.85 17.52
CA ASP A 26 16.93 -14.75 17.75
C ASP A 26 17.36 -13.43 18.39
N ASN A 27 16.59 -12.36 18.13
CA ASN A 27 16.87 -11.03 18.69
C ASN A 27 15.97 -10.66 19.89
N ASN A 28 15.16 -11.57 20.41
CA ASN A 28 14.21 -11.34 21.51
C ASN A 28 13.26 -10.15 21.24
N ILE A 29 12.85 -9.94 19.98
CA ILE A 29 11.96 -8.85 19.58
C ILE A 29 10.50 -9.30 19.72
N ASN A 30 9.75 -8.63 20.58
CA ASN A 30 8.30 -8.82 20.68
C ASN A 30 7.56 -7.83 19.77
N PRO A 31 7.06 -8.25 18.58
CA PRO A 31 6.42 -7.34 17.64
C PRO A 31 5.13 -6.73 18.19
N LYS A 32 4.38 -7.44 19.03
CA LYS A 32 3.13 -6.92 19.62
C LYS A 32 3.40 -5.76 20.57
N ARG A 33 4.41 -5.89 21.43
CA ARG A 33 4.80 -4.82 22.36
C ARG A 33 5.28 -3.57 21.62
N ASN A 34 6.06 -3.76 20.57
CA ASN A 34 6.56 -2.64 19.78
C ASN A 34 5.44 -1.98 18.95
N ALA A 35 4.49 -2.77 18.44
CA ALA A 35 3.38 -2.26 17.65
C ALA A 35 2.39 -1.42 18.47
N SER A 36 2.12 -1.79 19.73
CA SER A 36 1.13 -1.09 20.58
C SER A 36 1.42 0.41 20.76
N ASN A 37 2.69 0.81 20.69
CA ASN A 37 3.10 2.21 20.84
C ASN A 37 3.26 2.97 19.53
N LEU A 38 3.20 2.29 18.38
CA LEU A 38 3.49 2.87 17.07
C LEU A 38 2.27 2.94 16.15
N PHE A 39 1.26 2.13 16.39
CA PHE A 39 0.09 2.04 15.51
C PHE A 39 -1.18 2.49 16.23
N MET A 40 -2.09 3.06 15.46
CA MET A 40 -3.41 3.44 15.94
C MET A 40 -4.24 2.22 16.34
N GLU A 41 -5.00 2.36 17.41
CA GLU A 41 -6.05 1.42 17.77
C GLU A 41 -7.30 1.60 16.87
N TRP A 42 -8.14 0.57 16.78
CA TRP A 42 -9.37 0.64 15.99
C TRP A 42 -10.31 1.77 16.41
N LYS A 43 -10.33 2.13 17.70
CA LYS A 43 -11.11 3.26 18.21
C LYS A 43 -10.69 4.57 17.53
N GLN A 44 -9.38 4.80 17.43
CA GLN A 44 -8.83 5.99 16.80
C GLN A 44 -9.10 6.00 15.27
N VAL A 45 -9.03 4.84 14.61
CA VAL A 45 -9.37 4.73 13.18
C VAL A 45 -10.85 5.06 12.94
N VAL A 46 -11.75 4.58 13.81
CA VAL A 46 -13.19 4.90 13.75
C VAL A 46 -13.41 6.39 13.95
N GLU A 47 -12.77 7.00 14.93
CA GLU A 47 -12.85 8.43 15.21
C GLU A 47 -12.39 9.24 13.98
N LEU A 48 -11.21 8.95 13.44
CA LEU A 48 -10.71 9.58 12.22
C LEU A 48 -11.66 9.41 11.03
N SER A 49 -12.28 8.24 10.90
CA SER A 49 -13.21 7.98 9.81
C SER A 49 -14.45 8.89 9.82
N ASN A 50 -14.76 9.52 10.96
CA ASN A 50 -15.90 10.44 11.12
C ASN A 50 -15.54 11.89 10.79
N ASP A 51 -14.25 12.21 10.65
CA ASP A 51 -13.81 13.53 10.21
C ASP A 51 -14.08 13.70 8.71
N LYS A 52 -14.63 14.86 8.34
CA LYS A 52 -14.98 15.21 6.94
C LYS A 52 -13.76 15.35 6.02
N LEU A 53 -12.59 15.60 6.59
CA LEU A 53 -11.33 15.76 5.86
C LEU A 53 -10.55 14.45 5.72
N VAL A 54 -11.00 13.36 6.37
CA VAL A 54 -10.31 12.08 6.37
C VAL A 54 -11.05 11.03 5.54
N THR A 55 -10.32 10.35 4.67
CA THR A 55 -10.80 9.18 3.95
C THR A 55 -9.94 7.98 4.28
N ILE A 56 -10.52 6.92 4.83
CA ILE A 56 -9.82 5.69 5.12
C ILE A 56 -9.73 4.85 3.84
N GLY A 57 -8.50 4.46 3.49
CA GLY A 57 -8.19 3.54 2.40
C GLY A 57 -7.67 2.19 2.92
N SER A 58 -7.50 1.22 2.01
CA SER A 58 -6.98 -0.11 2.30
C SER A 58 -5.53 -0.26 1.82
N HIS A 59 -4.77 -1.19 2.47
CA HIS A 59 -3.34 -1.40 2.21
C HIS A 59 -2.90 -2.85 2.45
N THR A 60 -3.71 -3.81 2.04
CA THR A 60 -3.58 -5.24 2.31
C THR A 60 -3.68 -5.62 3.79
N LYS A 61 -3.76 -6.91 4.05
CA LYS A 61 -3.89 -7.48 5.38
C LYS A 61 -2.54 -7.65 6.09
N ASN A 62 -1.53 -8.11 5.35
CA ASN A 62 -0.23 -8.49 5.90
C ASN A 62 0.94 -7.67 5.35
N TYR A 63 0.67 -6.59 4.60
CA TYR A 63 1.71 -5.73 4.01
C TYR A 63 2.74 -6.50 3.16
N PHE A 64 2.29 -7.53 2.43
CA PHE A 64 3.16 -8.35 1.61
C PHE A 64 3.18 -7.83 0.15
N PRO A 65 4.33 -7.93 -0.59
CA PRO A 65 4.37 -7.55 -2.01
C PRO A 65 3.41 -8.41 -2.83
N LEU A 66 2.50 -7.78 -3.57
CA LEU A 66 1.44 -8.52 -4.27
C LEU A 66 1.98 -9.38 -5.42
N ASN A 67 3.05 -8.95 -6.08
CA ASN A 67 3.69 -9.70 -7.16
C ASN A 67 4.36 -11.03 -6.72
N GLN A 68 4.44 -11.30 -5.42
CA GLN A 68 4.90 -12.58 -4.87
C GLN A 68 3.73 -13.52 -4.51
N LEU A 69 2.52 -13.14 -4.85
CA LEU A 69 1.29 -13.85 -4.51
C LEU A 69 0.56 -14.35 -5.76
N SER A 70 -0.11 -15.48 -5.63
CA SER A 70 -1.09 -15.91 -6.64
C SER A 70 -2.29 -14.97 -6.68
N LYS A 71 -3.02 -14.96 -7.80
CA LYS A 71 -4.24 -14.14 -7.95
C LYS A 71 -5.24 -14.33 -6.80
N LYS A 72 -5.44 -15.57 -6.35
CA LYS A 72 -6.30 -15.86 -5.21
C LYS A 72 -5.82 -15.21 -3.93
N GLU A 73 -4.53 -15.34 -3.64
CA GLU A 73 -3.93 -14.72 -2.44
C GLU A 73 -3.98 -13.18 -2.49
N ILE A 74 -3.78 -12.57 -3.68
CA ILE A 74 -3.95 -11.12 -3.85
C ILE A 74 -5.37 -10.71 -3.47
N ILE A 75 -6.39 -11.41 -3.98
CA ILE A 75 -7.78 -11.11 -3.67
C ILE A 75 -8.05 -11.27 -2.17
N ASP A 76 -7.55 -12.31 -1.54
CA ASP A 76 -7.73 -12.57 -0.11
C ASP A 76 -7.03 -11.49 0.76
N GLU A 77 -5.82 -11.07 0.40
CA GLU A 77 -5.08 -10.00 1.08
C GLU A 77 -5.81 -8.65 0.97
N VAL A 78 -6.26 -8.31 -0.22
CA VAL A 78 -6.89 -7.02 -0.51
C VAL A 78 -8.30 -6.95 0.05
N MET A 79 -9.15 -7.92 -0.31
CA MET A 79 -10.56 -7.92 0.10
C MET A 79 -10.74 -8.29 1.57
N GLY A 80 -9.85 -9.13 2.12
CA GLY A 80 -9.84 -9.43 3.55
C GLY A 80 -9.57 -8.20 4.40
N ALA A 81 -8.60 -7.37 4.02
CA ALA A 81 -8.34 -6.08 4.67
C ALA A 81 -9.55 -5.13 4.52
N ASN A 82 -10.07 -5.02 3.29
CA ASN A 82 -11.18 -4.13 2.98
C ASN A 82 -12.41 -4.43 3.85
N LYS A 83 -12.83 -5.70 3.86
CA LYS A 83 -13.98 -6.16 4.68
C LYS A 83 -13.78 -5.89 6.17
N LEU A 84 -12.56 -6.09 6.67
CA LEU A 84 -12.25 -5.81 8.08
C LEU A 84 -12.37 -4.33 8.41
N ILE A 85 -11.79 -3.45 7.57
CA ILE A 85 -11.86 -2.01 7.77
C ILE A 85 -13.32 -1.55 7.67
N GLU A 86 -14.05 -1.92 6.62
CA GLU A 86 -15.46 -1.57 6.41
C GLU A 86 -16.34 -1.98 7.60
N LYS A 87 -16.11 -3.20 8.14
CA LYS A 87 -16.81 -3.69 9.34
C LYS A 87 -16.52 -2.82 10.57
N LYS A 88 -15.28 -2.33 10.72
CA LYS A 88 -14.88 -1.53 11.87
C LYS A 88 -15.38 -0.09 11.81
N ILE A 89 -15.30 0.55 10.64
CA ILE A 89 -15.68 1.95 10.48
C ILE A 89 -17.14 2.15 10.03
N ASN A 90 -17.85 1.07 9.67
CA ASN A 90 -19.19 1.06 9.11
C ASN A 90 -19.34 1.96 7.86
N LYS A 91 -18.33 2.00 7.01
CA LYS A 91 -18.29 2.79 5.76
C LYS A 91 -17.60 2.00 4.67
N LYS A 92 -17.93 2.29 3.40
CA LYS A 92 -17.25 1.70 2.25
C LYS A 92 -15.82 2.22 2.10
N VAL A 93 -14.91 1.30 1.79
CA VAL A 93 -13.51 1.60 1.48
C VAL A 93 -13.32 1.52 -0.04
N ASN A 94 -13.13 2.69 -0.66
CA ASN A 94 -13.10 2.83 -2.12
C ASN A 94 -11.69 3.07 -2.67
N HIS A 95 -10.69 3.19 -1.81
CA HIS A 95 -9.33 3.58 -2.19
C HIS A 95 -8.32 2.58 -1.65
N PHE A 96 -7.31 2.29 -2.44
CA PHE A 96 -6.27 1.32 -2.09
C PHE A 96 -4.88 1.90 -2.37
N ALA A 97 -3.90 1.53 -1.56
CA ALA A 97 -2.49 1.79 -1.82
C ALA A 97 -1.73 0.46 -1.89
N PHE A 98 -0.90 0.29 -2.91
CA PHE A 98 -0.03 -0.88 -3.01
C PHE A 98 1.04 -0.87 -1.92
N PRO A 99 1.25 -1.99 -1.20
CA PRO A 99 2.46 -2.19 -0.39
C PRO A 99 3.70 -2.04 -1.27
N TYR A 100 4.70 -1.30 -0.78
CA TYR A 100 5.92 -0.94 -1.52
C TYR A 100 5.65 -0.10 -2.77
N GLY A 101 4.85 -0.57 -3.72
CA GLY A 101 4.26 0.19 -4.81
C GLY A 101 5.22 0.75 -5.86
N THR A 102 6.48 0.27 -5.94
CA THR A 102 7.41 0.68 -7.00
C THR A 102 7.16 -0.11 -8.29
N ILE A 103 7.92 0.19 -9.34
CA ILE A 103 7.83 -0.55 -10.60
C ILE A 103 8.25 -2.03 -10.45
N ASN A 104 9.03 -2.35 -9.41
CA ASN A 104 9.50 -3.71 -9.17
C ASN A 104 8.47 -4.59 -8.44
N GLU A 105 7.52 -4.00 -7.70
CA GLU A 105 6.53 -4.72 -6.89
C GLU A 105 5.10 -4.60 -7.45
N VAL A 106 4.89 -3.75 -8.46
CA VAL A 106 3.57 -3.54 -9.08
C VAL A 106 3.72 -3.53 -10.59
N GLU A 107 3.25 -4.58 -11.22
CA GLU A 107 3.24 -4.75 -12.67
C GLU A 107 1.79 -4.74 -13.20
N LYS A 108 1.63 -5.02 -14.47
CA LYS A 108 0.35 -5.02 -15.16
C LYS A 108 -0.67 -5.96 -14.51
N ASN A 109 -0.24 -7.17 -14.13
CA ASN A 109 -1.10 -8.19 -13.55
C ASN A 109 -1.77 -7.72 -12.24
N GLU A 110 -1.00 -7.12 -11.31
CA GLU A 110 -1.54 -6.62 -10.03
C GLU A 110 -2.51 -5.47 -10.27
N ILE A 111 -2.21 -4.59 -11.23
CA ILE A 111 -3.07 -3.46 -11.59
C ILE A 111 -4.40 -3.96 -12.17
N GLU A 112 -4.38 -4.94 -13.06
CA GLU A 112 -5.59 -5.55 -13.65
C GLU A 112 -6.45 -6.23 -12.59
N ILE A 113 -5.84 -6.96 -11.64
CA ILE A 113 -6.56 -7.57 -10.53
C ILE A 113 -7.27 -6.49 -9.70
N LEU A 114 -6.55 -5.44 -9.30
CA LEU A 114 -7.12 -4.35 -8.48
C LEU A 114 -8.20 -3.56 -9.23
N ASN A 115 -8.06 -3.38 -10.55
CA ASN A 115 -9.09 -2.77 -11.40
C ASN A 115 -10.42 -3.55 -11.32
N ASN A 116 -10.33 -4.88 -11.33
CA ASN A 116 -11.51 -5.76 -11.28
C ASN A 116 -12.14 -5.88 -9.88
N LEU A 117 -11.47 -5.39 -8.82
CA LEU A 117 -12.00 -5.41 -7.44
C LEU A 117 -12.89 -4.21 -7.09
N GLY A 118 -13.06 -3.25 -8.02
CA GLY A 118 -14.04 -2.16 -7.90
C GLY A 118 -13.59 -0.98 -7.05
N PHE A 119 -12.29 -0.78 -6.80
CA PHE A 119 -11.78 0.44 -6.17
C PHE A 119 -11.98 1.67 -7.07
N LYS A 120 -12.31 2.80 -6.48
CA LYS A 120 -12.39 4.08 -7.20
C LYS A 120 -11.02 4.60 -7.62
N SER A 121 -10.02 4.36 -6.80
CA SER A 121 -8.62 4.66 -7.14
C SER A 121 -7.65 3.75 -6.40
N VAL A 122 -6.53 3.50 -7.05
CA VAL A 122 -5.40 2.75 -6.48
C VAL A 122 -4.12 3.54 -6.72
N VAL A 123 -3.33 3.72 -5.66
CA VAL A 123 -2.10 4.51 -5.72
C VAL A 123 -0.85 3.63 -5.58
N THR A 124 0.20 4.03 -6.28
CA THR A 124 1.54 3.45 -6.22
C THR A 124 2.50 4.37 -5.46
N THR A 125 3.77 4.00 -5.32
CA THR A 125 4.84 4.90 -4.83
C THR A 125 5.65 5.50 -5.99
N ARG A 126 5.21 5.33 -7.22
CA ARG A 126 5.84 5.97 -8.39
C ARG A 126 5.70 7.48 -8.26
N ASN A 127 6.84 8.18 -8.29
CA ASN A 127 6.86 9.61 -8.08
C ASN A 127 6.31 10.37 -9.30
N GLY A 128 5.32 11.20 -9.11
CA GLY A 128 4.73 12.00 -10.18
C GLY A 128 3.48 12.77 -9.77
N ASN A 129 3.08 13.70 -10.63
CA ASN A 129 1.83 14.45 -10.51
C ASN A 129 0.67 13.70 -11.18
N ILE A 130 -0.55 13.99 -10.76
CA ILE A 130 -1.77 13.51 -11.41
C ILE A 130 -2.18 14.54 -12.49
N TYR A 131 -2.46 14.04 -13.69
CA TYR A 131 -2.93 14.80 -14.84
C TYR A 131 -4.29 14.27 -15.30
N LYS A 132 -4.96 15.00 -16.21
CA LYS A 132 -6.29 14.65 -16.72
C LYS A 132 -6.33 13.24 -17.34
N GLU A 133 -5.25 12.85 -18.02
CA GLU A 133 -5.13 11.53 -18.65
C GLU A 133 -5.18 10.36 -17.66
N HIS A 134 -4.84 10.59 -16.41
CA HIS A 134 -4.96 9.58 -15.34
C HIS A 134 -6.40 9.19 -15.02
N CYS A 135 -7.40 9.91 -15.53
CA CYS A 135 -8.79 9.49 -15.42
C CYS A 135 -9.03 8.09 -16.02
N ASN A 136 -8.23 7.69 -17.01
CA ASN A 136 -8.26 6.37 -17.63
C ASN A 136 -7.37 5.34 -16.93
N TYR A 137 -6.57 5.76 -15.94
CA TYR A 137 -5.57 4.91 -15.25
C TYR A 137 -5.69 5.05 -13.72
N LYS A 138 -6.91 5.08 -13.21
CA LYS A 138 -7.20 5.31 -11.78
C LYS A 138 -6.64 4.24 -10.84
N HIS A 139 -6.22 3.10 -11.39
CA HIS A 139 -5.68 1.96 -10.63
C HIS A 139 -4.15 1.91 -10.61
N CYS A 140 -3.49 2.98 -11.08
CA CYS A 140 -2.03 3.12 -11.06
C CYS A 140 -1.60 4.58 -10.84
N LEU A 141 -2.24 5.29 -9.93
CA LEU A 141 -1.95 6.71 -9.71
C LEU A 141 -0.59 6.91 -9.04
N PRO A 142 0.19 7.90 -9.49
CA PRO A 142 1.45 8.28 -8.86
C PRO A 142 1.21 8.98 -7.52
N ARG A 143 2.25 9.05 -6.68
CA ARG A 143 2.28 9.83 -5.44
C ARG A 143 3.55 10.66 -5.35
N ILE A 144 3.51 11.74 -4.59
CA ILE A 144 4.66 12.54 -4.24
C ILE A 144 4.97 12.26 -2.75
N ILE A 145 6.22 11.92 -2.46
CA ILE A 145 6.67 11.77 -1.07
C ILE A 145 6.98 13.17 -0.54
N LEU A 146 6.24 13.60 0.47
CA LEU A 146 6.52 14.84 1.19
C LEU A 146 7.62 14.56 2.23
N THR A 147 8.72 15.30 2.11
CA THR A 147 9.82 15.28 3.08
C THR A 147 10.01 16.67 3.65
N GLU A 148 10.75 16.83 4.72
CA GLU A 148 11.09 18.13 5.30
C GLU A 148 11.73 19.10 4.29
N LYS A 149 12.41 18.56 3.28
CA LYS A 149 13.03 19.33 2.19
C LYS A 149 12.05 19.74 1.10
N PHE A 150 10.83 19.19 1.11
CA PHE A 150 9.83 19.44 0.06
C PHE A 150 9.19 20.81 0.31
N LYS A 151 9.23 21.68 -0.71
CA LYS A 151 8.56 22.97 -0.70
C LYS A 151 7.35 22.93 -1.63
N ILE A 152 6.23 23.55 -1.23
CA ILE A 152 5.00 23.62 -2.03
C ILE A 152 5.27 24.12 -3.45
N LYS A 153 6.23 25.09 -3.62
CA LYS A 153 6.67 25.58 -4.93
C LYS A 153 7.30 24.50 -5.85
N ASP A 154 7.68 23.35 -5.29
CA ASP A 154 8.29 22.27 -6.07
C ASP A 154 7.23 21.35 -6.71
N ILE A 155 5.96 21.48 -6.34
CA ILE A 155 4.85 20.69 -6.92
C ILE A 155 4.78 20.88 -8.44
N GLY A 156 4.90 22.11 -8.93
CA GLY A 156 4.88 22.41 -10.37
C GLY A 156 6.15 22.03 -11.14
N ARG A 157 7.27 21.73 -10.45
CA ARG A 157 8.57 21.41 -11.06
C ARG A 157 8.78 19.92 -11.29
N ILE A 158 7.93 19.05 -10.75
CA ILE A 158 7.99 17.62 -11.01
C ILE A 158 7.62 17.44 -12.48
N ARG A 159 8.64 17.17 -13.30
CA ARG A 159 8.50 17.04 -14.76
C ARG A 159 7.47 15.95 -15.08
N ARG A 160 6.67 16.21 -16.12
CA ARG A 160 5.80 15.23 -16.78
C ARG A 160 6.64 14.04 -17.22
N LYS A 161 6.77 13.01 -16.38
CA LYS A 161 7.25 11.72 -16.89
C LYS A 161 6.13 11.18 -17.77
N LYS A 162 6.50 10.73 -18.97
CA LYS A 162 5.59 10.06 -19.91
C LYS A 162 4.78 9.05 -19.11
N ILE A 163 3.45 9.12 -19.19
CA ILE A 163 2.59 8.09 -18.64
C ILE A 163 3.03 6.82 -19.33
N VAL A 164 3.66 5.93 -18.58
CA VAL A 164 4.07 4.64 -19.11
C VAL A 164 2.76 3.91 -19.39
N SER A 165 2.41 3.82 -20.67
CA SER A 165 1.34 2.92 -21.11
C SER A 165 1.69 1.54 -20.61
N ILE A 166 0.84 0.98 -19.75
CA ILE A 166 0.93 -0.38 -19.22
C ILE A 166 0.58 -1.37 -20.33
#